data_f1caa16fafe453f5dc87b54c1f8e355f
#
_entry.id   f1caa16fafe453f5dc87b54c1f8e355f
#
_cell.length_a   1.000
_cell.length_b   1.000
_cell.length_c   1.000
_cell.angle_alpha   90.00
_cell.angle_beta   90.00
_cell.angle_gamma   90.00
#
_symmetry.space_group_name_H-M   'P 1'
#
loop_
_entity.id
_entity.type
_entity.pdbx_description
1 polymer ?
#
loop_
_entity_poly.entity_id
_entity_poly.type
_entity_poly.pdbx_seq_one_letter_code
_entity_poly.pdbx_strand_id
1 'polypeptide(L)'
;MLKLYDYLETILEEQNNRQWYFETRLNYLASEIMEKLEIDDPEEINVAVTRVLEVCHQLHIPFHRNFKKIYRFDGQSMSTDWKISPLACYLIIINCNPVHEGVAKAQLYFAMNQVVHD
;
A
#
# COMPACT_ATOMS: atom_id res chain seq x y z
N MET A 1 -15.22 -12.26 -7.34
CA MET A 1 -15.12 -11.81 -5.98
C MET A 1 -14.80 -10.36 -5.89
N LEU A 2 -15.53 -9.65 -5.06
CA LEU A 2 -15.40 -8.20 -4.95
C LEU A 2 -14.33 -7.77 -3.96
N LYS A 3 -13.68 -8.72 -3.31
CA LYS A 3 -12.76 -8.38 -2.22
C LYS A 3 -11.63 -7.45 -2.64
N LEU A 4 -11.05 -7.67 -3.81
CA LEU A 4 -9.97 -6.81 -4.27
C LEU A 4 -10.49 -5.39 -4.50
N TYR A 5 -11.59 -5.25 -5.22
CA TYR A 5 -12.10 -3.92 -5.55
C TYR A 5 -12.64 -3.19 -4.32
N ASP A 6 -13.22 -3.92 -3.37
CA ASP A 6 -13.65 -3.32 -2.10
C ASP A 6 -12.44 -2.77 -1.33
N TYR A 7 -11.35 -3.52 -1.32
CA TYR A 7 -10.12 -3.09 -0.68
C TYR A 7 -9.58 -1.82 -1.33
N LEU A 8 -9.52 -1.80 -2.65
CA LEU A 8 -9.02 -0.64 -3.39
C LEU A 8 -9.92 0.58 -3.21
N GLU A 9 -11.23 0.36 -3.20
CA GLU A 9 -12.18 1.43 -2.98
C GLU A 9 -11.99 2.08 -1.61
N THR A 10 -11.77 1.25 -0.59
CA THR A 10 -11.53 1.74 0.77
C THR A 10 -10.28 2.60 0.80
N ILE A 11 -9.20 2.16 0.14
CA ILE A 11 -7.97 2.93 0.08
C ILE A 11 -8.22 4.30 -0.55
N LEU A 12 -8.96 4.34 -1.66
CA LEU A 12 -9.23 5.59 -2.34
C LEU A 12 -10.08 6.52 -1.50
N GLU A 13 -11.09 6.00 -0.82
CA GLU A 13 -11.95 6.80 0.04
C GLU A 13 -11.15 7.44 1.17
N GLU A 14 -10.29 6.66 1.81
CA GLU A 14 -9.48 7.18 2.89
C GLU A 14 -8.43 8.16 2.40
N GLN A 15 -7.86 7.91 1.22
CA GLN A 15 -6.89 8.81 0.65
C GLN A 15 -7.53 10.13 0.26
N ASN A 16 -8.75 10.09 -0.26
CA ASN A 16 -9.47 11.31 -0.64
C ASN A 16 -10.00 12.08 0.54
N ASN A 17 -10.06 11.45 1.69
CA ASN A 17 -10.40 12.10 2.93
C ASN A 17 -9.16 12.86 3.40
N ARG A 18 -9.19 14.16 3.36
CA ARG A 18 -8.02 15.01 3.64
C ARG A 18 -7.40 14.80 5.01
N GLN A 19 -7.98 13.96 5.83
CA GLN A 19 -7.45 13.67 7.15
C GLN A 19 -6.11 12.96 7.10
N TRP A 20 -5.75 12.33 5.99
CA TRP A 20 -4.43 11.70 5.91
C TRP A 20 -3.30 12.72 6.12
N TYR A 21 -3.58 13.98 5.92
CA TYR A 21 -2.61 15.04 6.17
C TYR A 21 -2.32 15.23 7.67
N PHE A 22 -3.36 15.09 8.48
CA PHE A 22 -3.29 15.44 9.89
C PHE A 22 -3.43 14.21 10.78
N GLU A 23 -4.22 13.25 10.38
CA GLU A 23 -4.47 12.04 11.15
C GLU A 23 -4.17 10.83 10.28
N THR A 24 -2.89 10.52 10.17
CA THR A 24 -2.51 9.35 9.39
C THR A 24 -2.74 8.11 10.24
N ARG A 25 -3.57 7.22 9.76
CA ARG A 25 -3.85 5.96 10.43
C ARG A 25 -3.14 4.85 9.70
N LEU A 26 -2.42 4.02 10.47
CA LEU A 26 -1.69 2.89 9.91
C LEU A 26 -2.55 1.64 10.09
N ASN A 27 -3.62 1.56 9.31
CA ASN A 27 -4.58 0.47 9.45
C ASN A 27 -4.53 -0.54 8.30
N TYR A 28 -3.53 -0.46 7.45
CA TYR A 28 -3.29 -1.44 6.40
C TYR A 28 -1.98 -2.16 6.69
N LEU A 29 -1.82 -3.35 6.10
CA LEU A 29 -0.60 -4.13 6.23
C LEU A 29 -0.02 -4.39 4.85
N ALA A 30 1.31 -4.30 4.74
CA ALA A 30 1.97 -4.63 3.47
C ALA A 30 1.68 -6.07 3.07
N SER A 31 1.58 -6.99 4.04
CA SER A 31 1.24 -8.37 3.76
C SER A 31 -0.16 -8.52 3.16
N GLU A 32 -1.07 -7.62 3.48
CA GLU A 32 -2.41 -7.64 2.88
C GLU A 32 -2.34 -7.34 1.38
N ILE A 33 -1.43 -6.45 0.99
CA ILE A 33 -1.26 -6.15 -0.43
C ILE A 33 -0.88 -7.42 -1.17
N MET A 34 0.08 -8.18 -0.62
CA MET A 34 0.49 -9.43 -1.23
C MET A 34 -0.69 -10.39 -1.37
N GLU A 35 -1.47 -10.54 -0.30
CA GLU A 35 -2.60 -11.45 -0.30
C GLU A 35 -3.67 -11.02 -1.30
N LYS A 36 -4.06 -9.75 -1.25
CA LYS A 36 -5.15 -9.26 -2.11
C LYS A 36 -4.78 -9.24 -3.58
N LEU A 37 -3.52 -8.96 -3.89
CA LEU A 37 -3.06 -8.86 -5.26
C LEU A 37 -2.41 -10.15 -5.76
N GLU A 38 -2.37 -11.17 -4.90
CA GLU A 38 -1.82 -12.49 -5.23
C GLU A 38 -0.36 -12.41 -5.67
N ILE A 39 0.42 -11.66 -4.91
CA ILE A 39 1.88 -11.56 -5.11
C ILE A 39 2.54 -12.59 -4.20
N ASP A 40 3.26 -13.53 -4.79
CA ASP A 40 3.86 -14.62 -4.03
C ASP A 40 5.24 -14.28 -3.45
N ASP A 41 5.97 -13.40 -4.11
CA ASP A 41 7.34 -13.12 -3.74
C ASP A 41 7.44 -11.87 -2.85
N PRO A 42 7.81 -12.04 -1.57
CA PRO A 42 7.95 -10.88 -0.67
C PRO A 42 8.95 -9.84 -1.16
N GLU A 43 9.93 -10.25 -1.96
CA GLU A 43 10.93 -9.33 -2.47
C GLU A 43 10.31 -8.28 -3.38
N GLU A 44 9.25 -8.61 -4.09
CA GLU A 44 8.57 -7.64 -4.95
C GLU A 44 7.94 -6.53 -4.13
N ILE A 45 7.40 -6.86 -2.95
CA ILE A 45 6.87 -5.83 -2.05
C ILE A 45 8.02 -4.98 -1.51
N ASN A 46 9.14 -5.60 -1.17
CA ASN A 46 10.29 -4.86 -0.66
C ASN A 46 10.81 -3.85 -1.70
N VAL A 47 10.84 -4.25 -2.97
CA VAL A 47 11.25 -3.34 -4.05
C VAL A 47 10.27 -2.17 -4.15
N ALA A 48 8.97 -2.46 -4.09
CA ALA A 48 7.97 -1.40 -4.16
C ALA A 48 8.07 -0.46 -2.95
N VAL A 49 8.27 -1.00 -1.75
CA VAL A 49 8.46 -0.18 -0.55
C VAL A 49 9.67 0.72 -0.70
N THR A 50 10.78 0.18 -1.24
CA THR A 50 11.98 0.98 -1.45
C THR A 50 11.71 2.16 -2.39
N ARG A 51 10.94 1.94 -3.44
CA ARG A 51 10.56 3.02 -4.35
C ARG A 51 9.70 4.07 -3.67
N VAL A 52 8.79 3.63 -2.80
CA VAL A 52 7.94 4.56 -2.05
C VAL A 52 8.77 5.37 -1.06
N LEU A 53 9.78 4.75 -0.43
CA LEU A 53 10.69 5.47 0.44
C LEU A 53 11.39 6.59 -0.31
N GLU A 54 11.79 6.31 -1.55
CA GLU A 54 12.43 7.32 -2.39
C GLU A 54 11.49 8.48 -2.68
N VAL A 55 10.22 8.18 -2.99
CA VAL A 55 9.21 9.21 -3.21
C VAL A 55 9.04 10.08 -1.96
N CYS A 56 8.94 9.44 -0.81
CA CYS A 56 8.79 10.15 0.46
C CYS A 56 9.98 11.04 0.72
N HIS A 57 11.19 10.54 0.45
CA HIS A 57 12.40 11.30 0.64
C HIS A 57 12.44 12.54 -0.26
N GLN A 58 12.14 12.37 -1.54
CA GLN A 58 12.18 13.45 -2.51
C GLN A 58 11.16 14.55 -2.20
N LEU A 59 10.00 14.17 -1.71
CA LEU A 59 8.91 15.11 -1.49
C LEU A 59 8.73 15.51 -0.02
N HIS A 60 9.66 15.10 0.83
CA HIS A 60 9.62 15.40 2.26
C HIS A 60 8.34 14.93 2.94
N ILE A 61 7.83 13.78 2.52
CA ILE A 61 6.68 13.15 3.16
C ILE A 61 7.18 12.38 4.38
N PRO A 62 6.60 12.61 5.56
CA PRO A 62 7.10 11.95 6.78
C PRO A 62 6.94 10.43 6.69
N PHE A 63 8.06 9.73 6.70
CA PHE A 63 8.04 8.28 6.61
C PHE A 63 7.37 7.64 7.82
N HIS A 64 7.71 8.12 9.04
CA HIS A 64 7.18 7.50 10.27
C HIS A 64 5.67 7.60 10.39
N ARG A 65 5.06 8.56 9.73
CA ARG A 65 3.61 8.73 9.78
C ARG A 65 2.88 7.81 8.82
N ASN A 66 3.62 7.24 7.88
CA ASN A 66 3.02 6.44 6.83
C ASN A 66 3.43 4.97 6.89
N PHE A 67 4.53 4.67 7.61
CA PHE A 67 5.05 3.31 7.72
C PHE A 67 5.48 3.05 9.15
N LYS A 68 5.10 1.87 9.67
CA LYS A 68 5.58 1.39 10.94
C LYS A 68 5.95 -0.07 10.80
N LYS A 69 7.22 -0.39 11.02
CA LYS A 69 7.68 -1.76 10.95
C LYS A 69 7.20 -2.52 12.18
N ILE A 70 6.64 -3.71 11.96
CA ILE A 70 6.21 -4.57 13.05
C ILE A 70 6.86 -5.93 12.91
N TYR A 71 6.95 -6.63 14.03
CA TYR A 71 7.58 -7.95 14.09
C TYR A 71 6.53 -8.94 14.54
N ARG A 72 6.54 -10.11 13.91
CA ARG A 72 5.62 -11.19 14.25
C ARG A 72 6.41 -12.43 14.57
N PHE A 73 5.98 -13.14 15.59
CA PHE A 73 6.57 -14.39 15.99
C PHE A 73 5.52 -15.46 15.88
N ASP A 74 5.78 -16.50 15.07
CA ASP A 74 4.80 -17.56 14.85
C ASP A 74 5.08 -18.82 15.69
N GLY A 75 5.98 -18.70 16.67
CA GLY A 75 6.38 -19.82 17.51
C GLY A 75 7.66 -20.47 17.06
N GLN A 76 8.14 -20.20 15.85
CA GLN A 76 9.36 -20.78 15.32
C GLN A 76 10.32 -19.72 14.78
N SER A 77 9.79 -18.72 14.11
CA SER A 77 10.65 -17.70 13.51
C SER A 77 10.01 -16.32 13.63
N MET A 78 10.87 -15.32 13.54
CA MET A 78 10.47 -13.92 13.48
C MET A 78 10.28 -13.53 12.03
N SER A 79 9.21 -12.80 11.74
CA SER A 79 9.01 -12.20 10.45
C SER A 79 8.68 -10.72 10.64
N THR A 80 8.83 -9.94 9.59
CA THR A 80 8.53 -8.51 9.64
C THR A 80 7.39 -8.18 8.70
N ASP A 81 6.66 -7.14 9.05
CA ASP A 81 5.61 -6.61 8.22
C ASP A 81 5.60 -5.10 8.41
N TRP A 82 4.79 -4.41 7.65
CA TRP A 82 4.64 -2.97 7.76
C TRP A 82 3.19 -2.62 7.97
N LYS A 83 2.93 -1.83 9.01
CA LYS A 83 1.66 -1.12 9.10
C LYS A 83 1.80 0.14 8.28
N ILE A 84 0.84 0.39 7.41
CA ILE A 84 0.95 1.47 6.44
C ILE A 84 -0.33 2.28 6.37
N SER A 85 -0.16 3.53 5.94
CA SER A 85 -1.27 4.45 5.74
C SER A 85 -1.96 4.16 4.40
N PRO A 86 -3.16 4.70 4.19
CA PRO A 86 -3.81 4.59 2.87
C PRO A 86 -2.93 5.14 1.75
N LEU A 87 -2.26 6.26 1.97
CA LEU A 87 -1.36 6.83 0.97
C LEU A 87 -0.22 5.88 0.62
N ALA A 88 0.42 5.32 1.67
CA ALA A 88 1.51 4.38 1.45
C ALA A 88 1.02 3.13 0.72
N CYS A 89 -0.17 2.64 1.08
CA CYS A 89 -0.75 1.48 0.43
C CYS A 89 -0.94 1.75 -1.07
N TYR A 90 -1.52 2.89 -1.40
CA TYR A 90 -1.71 3.31 -2.78
C TYR A 90 -0.37 3.36 -3.53
N LEU A 91 0.62 4.04 -2.94
CA LEU A 91 1.92 4.19 -3.58
C LEU A 91 2.63 2.86 -3.79
N ILE A 92 2.53 1.95 -2.83
CA ILE A 92 3.13 0.63 -2.98
C ILE A 92 2.49 -0.10 -4.16
N ILE A 93 1.17 -0.08 -4.24
CA ILE A 93 0.47 -0.81 -5.30
C ILE A 93 0.84 -0.28 -6.69
N ILE A 94 0.91 1.03 -6.85
CA ILE A 94 1.25 1.59 -8.17
C ILE A 94 2.72 1.37 -8.52
N ASN A 95 3.55 0.98 -7.54
CA ASN A 95 4.94 0.65 -7.79
C ASN A 95 5.21 -0.85 -7.90
N CYS A 96 4.17 -1.67 -7.76
CA CYS A 96 4.31 -3.11 -7.94
C CYS A 96 4.36 -3.48 -9.42
N ASN A 97 4.87 -4.68 -9.69
CA ASN A 97 5.07 -5.15 -11.05
C ASN A 97 3.74 -5.61 -11.68
N PRO A 98 3.27 -4.95 -12.73
CA PRO A 98 1.98 -5.29 -13.35
C PRO A 98 1.98 -6.59 -14.15
N VAL A 99 3.08 -7.33 -14.14
CA VAL A 99 3.08 -8.67 -14.72
C VAL A 99 2.11 -9.58 -13.97
N HIS A 100 1.85 -9.27 -12.71
CA HIS A 100 0.83 -9.98 -11.93
C HIS A 100 -0.54 -9.41 -12.25
N GLU A 101 -1.47 -10.29 -12.55
CA GLU A 101 -2.82 -9.87 -12.94
C GLU A 101 -3.49 -9.01 -11.87
N GLY A 102 -3.33 -9.40 -10.60
CA GLY A 102 -3.91 -8.63 -9.50
C GLY A 102 -3.36 -7.20 -9.43
N VAL A 103 -2.06 -7.05 -9.67
CA VAL A 103 -1.43 -5.75 -9.68
C VAL A 103 -1.94 -4.92 -10.86
N ALA A 104 -2.00 -5.52 -12.05
CA ALA A 104 -2.49 -4.81 -13.23
C ALA A 104 -3.93 -4.34 -13.03
N LYS A 105 -4.78 -5.20 -12.48
CA LYS A 105 -6.17 -4.83 -12.18
C LYS A 105 -6.25 -3.67 -11.19
N ALA A 106 -5.42 -3.71 -10.14
CA ALA A 106 -5.43 -2.68 -9.12
C ALA A 106 -4.97 -1.34 -9.69
N GLN A 107 -3.91 -1.35 -10.48
CA GLN A 107 -3.40 -0.12 -11.07
C GLN A 107 -4.41 0.49 -12.05
N LEU A 108 -5.05 -0.35 -12.83
CA LEU A 108 -6.10 0.14 -13.74
C LEU A 108 -7.28 0.70 -12.96
N TYR A 109 -7.69 0.01 -11.89
CA TYR A 109 -8.78 0.49 -11.05
C TYR A 109 -8.47 1.88 -10.49
N PHE A 110 -7.26 2.08 -9.98
CA PHE A 110 -6.86 3.37 -9.44
C PHE A 110 -6.87 4.45 -10.52
N ALA A 111 -6.37 4.12 -11.71
CA ALA A 111 -6.32 5.08 -12.80
C ALA A 111 -7.73 5.51 -13.23
N MET A 112 -8.67 4.57 -13.27
CA MET A 112 -10.03 4.86 -13.72
C MET A 112 -10.88 5.54 -12.67
N ASN A 113 -10.52 5.39 -11.38
CA ASN A 113 -11.31 5.92 -10.28
C ASN A 113 -10.63 7.08 -9.58
N GLN A 114 -9.60 7.63 -10.17
CA GLN A 114 -8.97 8.81 -9.62
C GLN A 114 -9.93 9.97 -9.71
N VAL A 115 -10.15 10.59 -8.55
CA VAL A 115 -10.99 11.77 -8.51
C VAL A 115 -10.15 12.93 -9.02
N VAL A 116 -10.61 13.53 -10.11
CA VAL A 116 -9.97 14.73 -10.63
C VAL A 116 -10.48 15.90 -9.81
N HIS A 117 -9.60 16.50 -9.06
CA HIS A 117 -9.93 17.70 -8.32
C HIS A 117 -9.49 18.90 -9.13
N ASP A 118 -10.41 19.69 -9.48
CA ASP A 118 -10.13 20.94 -10.15
C ASP A 118 -9.81 22.03 -9.14
#